data_d2fe46366c93dd569eae5820fe53e2b9
#
_entry.id   d2fe46366c93dd569eae5820fe53e2b9
#
_cell.length_a   1.000
_cell.length_b   1.000
_cell.length_c   1.000
_cell.angle_alpha   90.00
_cell.angle_beta   90.00
_cell.angle_gamma   90.00
#
_symmetry.space_group_name_H-M   'P 1'
#
loop_
_entity.id
_entity.type
_entity.pdbx_description
1 polymer ?
#
loop_
_entity_poly.entity_id
_entity_poly.type
_entity_poly.pdbx_seq_one_letter_code
_entity_poly.pdbx_strand_id
1 'polypeptide(L)'
;FRLSGIYSPERNIFLRLVNRQIRYVKKNNHYFSRIHVADIAQVLFKSLSYSKAGEIYNVADNKPSSYEQTVLYACRLMGIKPIKPLLPKDLKEVEMKDFYKDSKKVSNKKIRKDLRIEFNFPSYKEGLKNILKNIFNR
;
A
#
# COMPACT_ATOMS: atom_id res chain seq x y z
N PHE A 1 -17.00 0.29 -4.82
CA PHE A 1 -15.66 0.67 -4.34
C PHE A 1 -14.57 0.05 -5.21
N ARG A 2 -13.61 0.88 -5.65
CA ARG A 2 -12.40 0.45 -6.36
C ARG A 2 -11.24 0.51 -5.36
N LEU A 3 -10.82 -0.66 -4.88
CA LEU A 3 -9.79 -0.77 -3.85
C LEU A 3 -8.39 -0.73 -4.47
N SER A 4 -7.50 0.06 -3.90
CA SER A 4 -6.07 0.06 -4.21
C SER A 4 -5.36 -1.14 -3.57
N GLY A 5 -4.04 -1.24 -3.71
CA GLY A 5 -3.28 -2.34 -3.14
C GLY A 5 -3.48 -2.48 -1.63
N ILE A 6 -4.13 -3.57 -1.20
CA ILE A 6 -4.50 -3.80 0.20
C ILE A 6 -3.30 -4.34 0.96
N TYR A 7 -3.08 -3.81 2.17
CA TYR A 7 -2.14 -4.37 3.14
C TYR A 7 -2.75 -4.46 4.54
N SER A 8 -2.30 -5.44 5.32
CA SER A 8 -2.84 -5.79 6.64
C SER A 8 -1.74 -6.39 7.53
N PRO A 9 -2.00 -6.63 8.83
CA PRO A 9 -1.11 -7.42 9.69
C PRO A 9 -0.75 -8.79 9.11
N GLU A 10 -1.67 -9.45 8.42
CA GLU A 10 -1.48 -10.78 7.83
C GLU A 10 -0.88 -10.75 6.41
N ARG A 11 -0.93 -9.59 5.75
CA ARG A 11 -0.44 -9.41 4.38
C ARG A 11 0.32 -8.10 4.24
N ASN A 12 1.60 -8.14 4.49
CA ASN A 12 2.44 -6.93 4.50
C ASN A 12 3.85 -7.21 3.99
N ILE A 13 4.62 -6.12 3.88
CA ILE A 13 5.98 -6.18 3.37
C ILE A 13 6.96 -6.83 4.35
N PHE A 14 6.70 -6.78 5.67
CA PHE A 14 7.59 -7.38 6.67
C PHE A 14 7.61 -8.90 6.54
N LEU A 15 6.45 -9.54 6.35
CA LEU A 15 6.36 -10.99 6.11
C LEU A 15 7.14 -11.39 4.85
N ARG A 16 7.05 -10.57 3.80
CA ARG A 16 7.82 -10.81 2.57
C ARG A 16 9.32 -10.61 2.76
N LEU A 17 9.74 -9.66 3.61
CA LEU A 17 11.15 -9.44 3.97
C LEU A 17 11.70 -10.64 4.75
N VAL A 18 10.99 -11.10 5.77
CA VAL A 18 11.37 -12.26 6.58
C VAL A 18 11.50 -13.52 5.71
N ASN A 19 10.56 -13.74 4.81
CA ASN A 19 10.54 -14.87 3.89
C ASN A 19 11.50 -14.73 2.69
N ARG A 20 12.32 -13.67 2.65
CA ARG A 20 13.25 -13.37 1.53
C ARG A 20 12.57 -13.32 0.15
N GLN A 21 11.32 -12.89 0.11
CA GLN A 21 10.48 -12.84 -1.10
C GLN A 21 10.48 -11.45 -1.77
N ILE A 22 11.27 -10.51 -1.26
CA ILE A 22 11.35 -9.17 -1.86
C ILE A 22 12.30 -9.19 -3.03
N ARG A 23 11.74 -8.96 -4.21
CA ARG A 23 12.47 -8.70 -5.45
C ARG A 23 11.87 -7.46 -6.09
N TYR A 24 12.67 -6.50 -6.48
CA TYR A 24 12.18 -5.29 -7.14
C TYR A 24 13.22 -4.69 -8.06
N VAL A 25 12.74 -3.92 -9.02
CA VAL A 25 13.56 -3.11 -9.92
C VAL A 25 13.34 -1.65 -9.57
N LYS A 26 14.40 -0.88 -9.60
CA LYS A 26 14.29 0.57 -9.50
C LYS A 26 13.70 1.12 -10.80
N LYS A 27 12.52 1.73 -10.70
CA LYS A 27 11.85 2.39 -11.82
C LYS A 27 11.46 3.80 -11.41
N ASN A 28 12.01 4.78 -12.12
CA ASN A 28 11.70 6.19 -11.89
C ASN A 28 10.24 6.49 -12.26
N ASN A 29 9.61 7.40 -11.51
CA ASN A 29 8.24 7.85 -11.75
C ASN A 29 7.20 6.73 -11.79
N HIS A 30 7.44 5.65 -11.06
CA HIS A 30 6.53 4.52 -10.95
C HIS A 30 5.93 4.44 -9.54
N TYR A 31 4.59 4.54 -9.46
CA TYR A 31 3.87 4.69 -8.19
C TYR A 31 2.78 3.64 -8.05
N PHE A 32 2.53 3.26 -6.81
CA PHE A 32 1.42 2.43 -6.38
C PHE A 32 0.61 3.17 -5.34
N SER A 33 -0.71 3.10 -5.47
CA SER A 33 -1.64 3.50 -4.42
C SER A 33 -1.97 2.28 -3.56
N ARG A 34 -2.13 2.50 -2.26
CA ARG A 34 -2.39 1.46 -1.26
C ARG A 34 -3.52 1.86 -0.33
N ILE A 35 -4.00 0.91 0.42
CA ILE A 35 -4.98 1.14 1.48
C ILE A 35 -4.80 0.10 2.59
N HIS A 36 -4.86 0.53 3.84
CA HIS A 36 -4.84 -0.36 4.99
C HIS A 36 -6.21 -1.01 5.19
N VAL A 37 -6.25 -2.29 5.57
CA VAL A 37 -7.51 -3.03 5.73
C VAL A 37 -8.46 -2.38 6.73
N ALA A 38 -7.96 -1.79 7.81
CA ALA A 38 -8.80 -1.10 8.80
C ALA A 38 -9.47 0.16 8.23
N ASP A 39 -8.81 0.85 7.29
CA ASP A 39 -9.41 2.00 6.61
C ASP A 39 -10.47 1.56 5.60
N ILE A 40 -10.35 0.36 5.01
CA ILE A 40 -11.42 -0.24 4.21
C ILE A 40 -12.65 -0.51 5.09
N ALA A 41 -12.46 -1.08 6.28
CA ALA A 41 -13.56 -1.30 7.23
C ALA A 41 -14.26 0.02 7.60
N GLN A 42 -13.49 1.08 7.84
CA GLN A 42 -14.02 2.42 8.10
C GLN A 42 -14.83 2.96 6.90
N VAL A 43 -14.33 2.76 5.67
CA VAL A 43 -15.04 3.16 4.44
C VAL A 43 -16.38 2.45 4.35
N LEU A 44 -16.40 1.12 4.55
CA LEU A 44 -17.64 0.33 4.51
C LEU A 44 -18.64 0.82 5.57
N PHE A 45 -18.18 1.02 6.80
CA PHE A 45 -19.04 1.51 7.87
C PHE A 45 -19.64 2.90 7.56
N LYS A 46 -18.80 3.85 7.12
CA LYS A 46 -19.25 5.20 6.77
C LYS A 46 -20.19 5.21 5.55
N SER A 47 -20.01 4.27 4.62
CA SER A 47 -20.83 4.20 3.42
C SER A 47 -22.31 3.88 3.72
N LEU A 48 -22.59 3.21 4.84
CA LEU A 48 -23.97 2.92 5.25
C LEU A 48 -24.79 4.21 5.49
N SER A 49 -24.12 5.28 5.91
CA SER A 49 -24.81 6.55 6.24
C SER A 49 -24.60 7.67 5.21
N TYR A 50 -23.54 7.64 4.45
CA TYR A 50 -23.12 8.80 3.63
C TYR A 50 -22.95 8.50 2.14
N SER A 51 -22.98 7.21 1.73
CA SER A 51 -22.83 6.90 0.31
C SER A 51 -24.09 7.27 -0.49
N LYS A 52 -23.87 7.61 -1.75
CA LYS A 52 -24.94 7.81 -2.73
C LYS A 52 -25.06 6.60 -3.62
N ALA A 53 -26.28 6.13 -3.85
CA ALA A 53 -26.52 4.98 -4.72
C ALA A 53 -25.96 5.23 -6.13
N GLY A 54 -25.32 4.22 -6.71
CA GLY A 54 -24.74 4.26 -8.06
C GLY A 54 -23.38 4.98 -8.16
N GLU A 55 -22.86 5.57 -7.09
CA GLU A 55 -21.57 6.26 -7.11
C GLU A 55 -20.39 5.31 -7.03
N ILE A 56 -19.30 5.67 -7.71
CA ILE A 56 -18.04 4.91 -7.68
C ILE A 56 -17.02 5.70 -6.86
N TYR A 57 -16.39 5.00 -5.89
CA TYR A 57 -15.37 5.55 -5.03
C TYR A 57 -14.04 4.81 -5.17
N ASN A 58 -12.98 5.55 -5.41
CA ASN A 58 -11.62 5.03 -5.31
C ASN A 58 -11.19 5.04 -3.84
N VAL A 59 -10.75 3.89 -3.34
CA VAL A 59 -10.30 3.71 -1.96
C VAL A 59 -8.79 3.54 -1.94
N ALA A 60 -8.09 4.59 -1.60
CA ALA A 60 -6.65 4.67 -1.51
C ALA A 60 -6.24 5.60 -0.37
N ASP A 61 -5.05 5.38 0.19
CA ASP A 61 -4.45 6.34 1.13
C ASP A 61 -4.07 7.67 0.45
N ASN A 62 -3.53 8.62 1.21
CA ASN A 62 -3.24 9.96 0.70
C ASN A 62 -1.90 10.04 -0.06
N LYS A 63 -1.04 9.02 0.02
CA LYS A 63 0.34 9.10 -0.49
C LYS A 63 0.76 7.90 -1.33
N PRO A 64 0.48 7.93 -2.63
CA PRO A 64 1.09 6.98 -3.55
C PRO A 64 2.61 6.98 -3.41
N SER A 65 3.22 5.80 -3.45
CA SER A 65 4.68 5.65 -3.29
C SER A 65 5.23 4.60 -4.24
N SER A 66 6.52 4.70 -4.55
CA SER A 66 7.20 3.64 -5.29
C SER A 66 7.34 2.38 -4.43
N TYR A 67 7.55 1.23 -5.09
CA TYR A 67 7.82 -0.01 -4.35
C TYR A 67 9.16 0.07 -3.61
N GLU A 68 10.18 0.66 -4.23
CA GLU A 68 11.48 0.93 -3.60
C GLU A 68 11.33 1.73 -2.30
N GLN A 69 10.59 2.84 -2.32
CA GLN A 69 10.36 3.65 -1.12
C GLN A 69 9.75 2.84 0.02
N THR A 70 8.82 1.95 -0.31
CA THR A 70 8.16 1.11 0.69
C THR A 70 9.11 0.04 1.24
N VAL A 71 9.92 -0.59 0.37
CA VAL A 71 10.94 -1.58 0.79
C VAL A 71 11.98 -0.94 1.71
N LEU A 72 12.57 0.19 1.28
CA LEU A 72 13.59 0.89 2.06
C LEU A 72 13.06 1.36 3.42
N TYR A 73 11.82 1.84 3.45
CA TYR A 73 11.19 2.25 4.70
C TYR A 73 10.96 1.06 5.65
N ALA A 74 10.50 -0.07 5.12
CA ALA A 74 10.31 -1.29 5.92
C ALA A 74 11.64 -1.84 6.45
N CYS A 75 12.70 -1.86 5.63
CA CYS A 75 14.05 -2.25 6.08
C CYS A 75 14.54 -1.35 7.22
N ARG A 76 14.33 -0.03 7.11
CA ARG A 76 14.68 0.92 8.17
C ARG A 76 13.93 0.63 9.47
N LEU A 77 12.63 0.38 9.41
CA LEU A 77 11.82 0.05 10.58
C LEU A 77 12.28 -1.24 11.27
N MET A 78 12.71 -2.23 10.50
CA MET A 78 13.22 -3.51 11.02
C MET A 78 14.70 -3.46 11.43
N GLY A 79 15.41 -2.35 11.22
CA GLY A 79 16.83 -2.24 11.51
C GLY A 79 17.72 -3.14 10.64
N ILE A 80 17.27 -3.54 9.46
CA ILE A 80 18.02 -4.40 8.53
C ILE A 80 18.63 -3.62 7.36
N LYS A 81 19.68 -4.18 6.77
CA LYS A 81 20.32 -3.58 5.59
C LYS A 81 19.31 -3.45 4.43
N PRO A 82 19.35 -2.34 3.68
CA PRO A 82 18.51 -2.17 2.50
C PRO A 82 18.72 -3.29 1.47
N ILE A 83 17.63 -3.83 0.95
CA ILE A 83 17.69 -4.79 -0.16
C ILE A 83 18.02 -4.02 -1.43
N LYS A 84 19.00 -4.51 -2.19
CA LYS A 84 19.39 -3.93 -3.47
C LYS A 84 18.35 -4.27 -4.55
N PRO A 85 18.01 -3.31 -5.44
CA PRO A 85 17.16 -3.60 -6.59
C PRO A 85 17.85 -4.58 -7.55
N LEU A 86 17.05 -5.37 -8.26
CA LEU A 86 17.50 -6.18 -9.37
C LEU A 86 17.73 -5.30 -10.61
N LEU A 87 18.57 -5.76 -11.51
CA LEU A 87 18.67 -5.17 -12.84
C LEU A 87 17.44 -5.58 -13.67
N PRO A 88 16.95 -4.72 -14.60
CA PRO A 88 15.78 -5.05 -15.42
C PRO A 88 15.90 -6.37 -16.21
N LYS A 89 17.13 -6.73 -16.61
CA LYS A 89 17.44 -7.99 -17.31
C LYS A 89 17.25 -9.24 -16.45
N ASP A 90 17.32 -9.11 -15.13
CA ASP A 90 17.21 -10.21 -14.16
C ASP A 90 15.75 -10.47 -13.76
N LEU A 91 14.81 -9.67 -14.25
CA LEU A 91 13.38 -9.90 -14.12
C LEU A 91 12.95 -11.02 -15.09
N LYS A 92 13.02 -12.25 -14.63
CA LYS A 92 12.68 -13.43 -15.46
C LYS A 92 11.18 -13.75 -15.52
N GLU A 93 10.36 -13.18 -14.64
CA GLU A 93 8.98 -13.60 -14.47
C GLU A 93 7.99 -12.63 -15.11
N VAL A 94 7.04 -13.17 -15.88
CA VAL A 94 5.95 -12.45 -16.54
C VAL A 94 5.12 -11.63 -15.55
N GLU A 95 4.88 -12.16 -14.36
CA GLU A 95 4.12 -11.49 -13.28
C GLU A 95 4.78 -10.18 -12.80
N MET A 96 6.10 -10.13 -12.75
CA MET A 96 6.79 -8.89 -12.38
C MET A 96 6.77 -7.85 -13.50
N LYS A 97 6.76 -8.26 -14.76
CA LYS A 97 6.61 -7.33 -15.88
C LYS A 97 5.26 -6.64 -15.84
N ASP A 98 4.19 -7.37 -15.58
CA ASP A 98 2.84 -6.83 -15.47
C ASP A 98 2.67 -5.90 -14.26
N PHE A 99 3.28 -6.23 -13.14
CA PHE A 99 3.31 -5.36 -11.96
C PHE A 99 3.91 -3.97 -12.23
N TYR A 100 4.89 -3.88 -13.14
CA TYR A 100 5.55 -2.63 -13.51
C TYR A 100 4.97 -1.94 -14.76
N LYS A 101 3.94 -2.49 -15.41
CA LYS A 101 3.29 -1.86 -16.57
C LYS A 101 2.60 -0.56 -16.18
N ASP A 102 1.84 -0.58 -15.10
CA ASP A 102 0.97 0.50 -14.69
C ASP A 102 1.56 1.31 -13.53
N SER A 103 1.63 2.63 -13.70
CA SER A 103 1.95 3.58 -12.65
C SER A 103 0.69 4.34 -12.27
N LYS A 104 0.22 4.18 -11.02
CA LYS A 104 -1.08 4.75 -10.60
C LYS A 104 -0.94 5.61 -9.36
N LYS A 105 -1.33 6.89 -9.51
CA LYS A 105 -1.57 7.82 -8.40
C LYS A 105 -3.07 8.04 -8.30
N VAL A 106 -3.73 7.24 -7.48
CA VAL A 106 -5.18 7.27 -7.34
C VAL A 106 -5.59 8.41 -6.41
N SER A 107 -6.55 9.24 -6.85
CA SER A 107 -7.12 10.30 -6.02
C SER A 107 -8.26 9.74 -5.16
N ASN A 108 -8.21 10.05 -3.86
CA ASN A 108 -9.23 9.70 -2.89
C ASN A 108 -10.08 10.91 -2.45
N LYS A 109 -9.97 12.06 -3.15
CA LYS A 109 -10.65 13.30 -2.76
C LYS A 109 -12.18 13.13 -2.68
N LYS A 110 -12.76 12.43 -3.65
CA LYS A 110 -14.21 12.19 -3.70
C LYS A 110 -14.70 11.44 -2.48
N ILE A 111 -14.10 10.29 -2.17
CA ILE A 111 -14.53 9.46 -1.03
C ILE A 111 -14.37 10.18 0.30
N ARG A 112 -13.26 10.92 0.48
CA ARG A 112 -13.03 11.70 1.70
C ARG A 112 -14.10 12.77 1.90
N LYS A 113 -14.47 13.46 0.83
CA LYS A 113 -15.52 14.50 0.85
C LYS A 113 -16.90 13.89 1.10
N ASP A 114 -17.31 12.91 0.28
CA ASP A 114 -18.67 12.39 0.27
C ASP A 114 -18.99 11.57 1.52
N LEU A 115 -18.05 10.72 1.97
CA LEU A 115 -18.21 9.88 3.15
C LEU A 115 -17.69 10.52 4.44
N ARG A 116 -17.17 11.77 4.39
CA ARG A 116 -16.63 12.50 5.54
C ARG A 116 -15.58 11.67 6.29
N ILE A 117 -14.63 11.08 5.51
CA ILE A 117 -13.61 10.16 6.04
C ILE A 117 -12.26 10.87 6.17
N GLU A 118 -11.64 10.66 7.32
CA GLU A 118 -10.19 10.79 7.51
C GLU A 118 -9.62 9.40 7.80
N PHE A 119 -8.64 8.97 7.01
CA PHE A 119 -8.03 7.66 7.16
C PHE A 119 -7.18 7.59 8.43
N ASN A 120 -7.28 6.48 9.16
CA ASN A 120 -6.43 6.19 10.32
C ASN A 120 -4.97 6.03 9.92
N PHE A 121 -4.74 5.53 8.70
CA PHE A 121 -3.42 5.34 8.11
C PHE A 121 -3.29 6.17 6.82
N PRO A 122 -3.03 7.49 6.95
CA PRO A 122 -3.02 8.40 5.79
C PRO A 122 -1.89 8.12 4.80
N SER A 123 -0.91 7.30 5.16
CA SER A 123 0.08 6.74 4.24
C SER A 123 0.57 5.36 4.69
N TYR A 124 1.28 4.67 3.79
CA TYR A 124 1.92 3.39 4.12
C TYR A 124 2.87 3.49 5.32
N LYS A 125 3.40 4.67 5.63
CA LYS A 125 4.33 4.85 6.75
C LYS A 125 3.65 4.65 8.10
N GLU A 126 2.48 5.26 8.29
CA GLU A 126 1.69 5.10 9.51
C GLU A 126 1.18 3.66 9.64
N GLY A 127 0.67 3.10 8.53
CA GLY A 127 0.18 1.73 8.52
C GLY A 127 1.27 0.69 8.82
N LEU A 128 2.46 0.82 8.24
CA LEU A 128 3.57 -0.09 8.51
C LEU A 128 4.09 0.05 9.94
N LYS A 129 4.19 1.26 10.49
CA LYS A 129 4.54 1.44 11.91
C LYS A 129 3.56 0.74 12.84
N ASN A 130 2.27 0.86 12.57
CA ASN A 130 1.23 0.20 13.36
C ASN A 130 1.35 -1.32 13.27
N ILE A 131 1.50 -1.87 12.06
CA ILE A 131 1.66 -3.31 11.85
C ILE A 131 2.87 -3.84 12.61
N LEU A 132 4.02 -3.17 12.50
CA LEU A 132 5.25 -3.59 13.16
C LEU A 132 5.08 -3.60 14.69
N LYS A 133 4.50 -2.55 15.25
CA LYS A 133 4.21 -2.46 16.69
C LYS A 133 3.35 -3.64 17.16
N ASN A 134 2.34 -4.01 16.39
CA ASN A 134 1.44 -5.12 16.76
C ASN A 134 2.09 -6.51 16.60
N ILE A 135 3.08 -6.66 15.71
CA ILE A 135 3.84 -7.91 15.59
C ILE A 135 4.75 -8.13 16.81
N PHE A 136 5.39 -7.08 17.31
CA PHE A 136 6.32 -7.18 18.45
C PHE A 136 5.65 -7.11 19.82
N ASN A 137 4.38 -6.72 19.89
CA ASN A 137 3.62 -6.67 21.16
C ASN A 137 2.76 -7.95 21.37
N ARG A 138 2.95 -8.96 20.57
CA ARG A 138 2.41 -10.31 20.77
C ARG A 138 3.49 -11.26 21.32
#